data_845ef04db9c5dc7d882754ecb4a5ae31
#
_entry.id   845ef04db9c5dc7d882754ecb4a5ae31
#
_cell.length_a   1.000
_cell.length_b   1.000
_cell.length_c   1.000
_cell.angle_alpha   90.00
_cell.angle_beta   90.00
_cell.angle_gamma   90.00
#
_symmetry.space_group_name_H-M   'P 1'
#
loop_
_entity.id
_entity.type
_entity.pdbx_description
1 polymer ?
#
loop_
_entity_poly.entity_id
_entity_poly.type
_entity_poly.pdbx_seq_one_letter_code
_entity_poly.pdbx_strand_id
1 'polypeptide(L)'
;MSRSDFQPGAASGRHTHPGEELGYVLEGTLELTIEGKAPQRLKAGDVIFMPAGAVHEAKNVGTGTLRVVSTYVLEVGKPLATPVK
;
A
#
# COMPACT_ATOMS: atom_id res chain seq x y z
N MET A 1 12.91 -4.17 2.23
CA MET A 1 12.27 -3.59 1.04
C MET A 1 11.48 -4.67 0.31
N SER A 2 10.30 -4.33 -0.13
CA SER A 2 9.40 -5.25 -0.81
C SER A 2 8.93 -4.64 -2.12
N ARG A 3 8.75 -5.45 -3.15
CA ARG A 3 8.16 -5.04 -4.41
C ARG A 3 6.85 -5.76 -4.63
N SER A 4 5.81 -5.02 -4.98
CA SER A 4 4.49 -5.57 -5.27
C SER A 4 4.04 -5.16 -6.66
N ASP A 5 3.55 -6.12 -7.42
CA ASP A 5 2.98 -5.91 -8.74
C ASP A 5 1.49 -6.27 -8.69
N PHE A 6 0.63 -5.36 -9.13
CA PHE A 6 -0.82 -5.55 -9.13
C PHE A 6 -1.34 -5.48 -10.56
N GLN A 7 -2.13 -6.47 -10.95
CA GLN A 7 -2.85 -6.42 -12.22
C GLN A 7 -3.99 -5.39 -12.14
N PRO A 8 -4.50 -4.89 -13.28
CA PRO A 8 -5.64 -3.97 -13.26
C PRO A 8 -6.81 -4.55 -12.47
N GLY A 9 -7.37 -3.75 -11.56
CA GLY A 9 -8.47 -4.15 -10.71
C GLY A 9 -8.08 -4.91 -9.45
N ALA A 10 -6.83 -5.37 -9.34
CA ALA A 10 -6.38 -6.08 -8.15
C ALA A 10 -6.20 -5.13 -6.96
N ALA A 11 -6.46 -5.63 -5.77
CA ALA A 11 -6.34 -4.88 -4.53
C ALA A 11 -5.64 -5.72 -3.47
N SER A 12 -4.98 -5.02 -2.53
CA SER A 12 -4.28 -5.69 -1.42
C SER A 12 -5.24 -6.25 -0.37
N GLY A 13 -6.48 -5.78 -0.34
CA GLY A 13 -7.36 -5.99 0.79
C GLY A 13 -7.02 -5.05 1.95
N ARG A 14 -7.98 -4.84 2.84
CA ARG A 14 -7.77 -3.99 4.02
C ARG A 14 -6.85 -4.70 4.99
N HIS A 15 -5.84 -3.99 5.48
CA HIS A 15 -4.85 -4.57 6.40
C HIS A 15 -4.14 -3.49 7.19
N THR A 16 -3.35 -3.92 8.19
CA THR A 16 -2.47 -3.05 8.97
C THR A 16 -1.06 -3.59 8.97
N HIS A 17 -0.10 -2.73 9.24
CA HIS A 17 1.30 -3.11 9.49
C HIS A 17 1.68 -2.69 10.92
N PRO A 18 2.58 -3.44 11.60
CA PRO A 18 2.99 -3.10 12.97
C PRO A 18 3.84 -1.85 13.05
N GLY A 19 4.49 -1.44 11.97
CA GLY A 19 5.29 -0.22 11.91
C GLY A 19 4.93 0.62 10.69
N GLU A 20 5.69 1.68 10.47
CA GLU A 20 5.49 2.58 9.33
C GLU A 20 5.87 1.89 8.02
N GLU A 21 5.22 2.32 6.95
CA GLU A 21 5.55 1.94 5.59
C GLU A 21 5.93 3.19 4.80
N LEU A 22 7.06 3.11 4.10
CA LEU A 22 7.46 4.11 3.09
C LEU A 22 7.46 3.42 1.75
N GLY A 23 6.66 3.93 0.83
CA GLY A 23 6.52 3.34 -0.49
C GLY A 23 6.77 4.34 -1.61
N TYR A 24 6.98 3.81 -2.80
CA TYR A 24 7.19 4.59 -4.01
C TYR A 24 6.49 3.89 -5.17
N VAL A 25 5.68 4.63 -5.91
CA VAL A 25 4.99 4.11 -7.09
C VAL A 25 5.95 4.18 -8.27
N LEU A 26 6.34 3.01 -8.79
CA LEU A 26 7.24 2.93 -9.95
C LEU A 26 6.49 3.04 -11.27
N GLU A 27 5.28 2.47 -11.34
CA GLU A 27 4.51 2.39 -12.57
C GLU A 27 3.04 2.24 -12.23
N GLY A 28 2.17 2.85 -13.01
CA GLY A 28 0.73 2.69 -12.88
C GLY A 28 0.07 3.73 -12.00
N THR A 29 -1.20 3.47 -11.67
CA THR A 29 -2.03 4.35 -10.86
C THR A 29 -2.63 3.57 -9.70
N LEU A 30 -2.39 4.06 -8.49
CA LEU A 30 -2.81 3.46 -7.23
C LEU A 30 -3.91 4.31 -6.60
N GLU A 31 -4.99 3.65 -6.15
CA GLU A 31 -5.90 4.29 -5.21
C GLU A 31 -5.58 3.77 -3.81
N LEU A 32 -5.22 4.67 -2.93
CA LEU A 32 -4.90 4.38 -1.54
C LEU A 32 -6.05 4.83 -0.67
N THR A 33 -6.65 3.89 0.05
CA THR A 33 -7.73 4.17 0.99
C THR A 33 -7.20 3.94 2.40
N ILE A 34 -7.25 4.98 3.23
CA ILE A 34 -6.88 4.91 4.64
C ILE A 34 -8.14 5.17 5.43
N GLU A 35 -8.43 4.31 6.42
CA GLU A 35 -9.61 4.48 7.26
C GLU A 35 -9.64 5.86 7.91
N GLY A 36 -10.77 6.54 7.80
CA GLY A 36 -10.96 7.88 8.33
C GLY A 36 -10.50 9.00 7.40
N LYS A 37 -9.98 8.69 6.22
CA LYS A 37 -9.52 9.68 5.24
C LYS A 37 -10.14 9.44 3.88
N ALA A 38 -10.22 10.50 3.07
CA ALA A 38 -10.67 10.39 1.69
C ALA A 38 -9.66 9.57 0.87
N PRO A 39 -10.12 8.77 -0.11
CA PRO A 39 -9.21 8.05 -1.00
C PRO A 39 -8.26 8.99 -1.73
N GLN A 40 -7.03 8.53 -1.91
CA GLN A 40 -6.00 9.28 -2.64
C GLN A 40 -5.59 8.51 -3.88
N ARG A 41 -5.38 9.20 -4.98
CA ARG A 41 -4.80 8.61 -6.19
C ARG A 41 -3.35 9.02 -6.31
N LEU A 42 -2.49 8.01 -6.44
CA LEU A 42 -1.06 8.17 -6.59
C LEU A 42 -0.65 7.54 -7.91
N LYS A 43 0.35 8.13 -8.55
CA LYS A 43 0.87 7.67 -9.84
C LYS A 43 2.37 7.56 -9.78
N ALA A 44 2.97 7.03 -10.84
CA ALA A 44 4.42 6.87 -10.92
C ALA A 44 5.14 8.14 -10.49
N GLY A 45 6.09 8.01 -9.57
CA GLY A 45 6.82 9.11 -8.98
C GLY A 45 6.31 9.59 -7.63
N ASP A 46 5.11 9.16 -7.22
CA ASP A 46 4.55 9.57 -5.94
C ASP A 46 5.04 8.68 -4.80
N VAL A 47 5.14 9.27 -3.62
CA VAL A 47 5.59 8.60 -2.40
C VAL A 47 4.39 8.24 -1.53
N ILE A 48 4.46 7.05 -0.93
CA ILE A 48 3.47 6.57 0.02
C ILE A 48 4.07 6.64 1.42
N PHE A 49 3.34 7.26 2.35
CA PHE A 49 3.67 7.17 3.77
C PHE A 49 2.46 6.61 4.52
N MET A 50 2.68 5.52 5.28
CA MET A 50 1.63 4.89 6.05
C MET A 50 2.05 4.80 7.51
N PRO A 51 1.30 5.46 8.43
CA PRO A 51 1.58 5.32 9.86
C PRO A 51 1.38 3.88 10.34
N ALA A 52 2.09 3.52 11.40
CA ALA A 52 1.94 2.24 12.04
C ALA A 52 0.49 2.02 12.48
N GLY A 53 -0.05 0.83 12.25
CA GLY A 53 -1.39 0.46 12.69
C GLY A 53 -2.54 1.03 11.88
N ALA A 54 -2.29 1.87 10.88
CA ALA A 54 -3.36 2.44 10.06
C ALA A 54 -4.01 1.35 9.20
N VAL A 55 -5.33 1.27 9.22
CA VAL A 55 -6.08 0.36 8.35
C VAL A 55 -6.13 0.97 6.96
N HIS A 56 -5.61 0.24 5.98
CA HIS A 56 -5.51 0.75 4.62
C HIS A 56 -5.64 -0.34 3.57
N GLU A 57 -5.88 0.10 2.34
CA GLU A 57 -5.97 -0.78 1.17
C GLU A 57 -5.38 -0.07 -0.03
N ALA A 58 -4.62 -0.81 -0.84
CA ALA A 58 -4.09 -0.34 -2.11
C ALA A 58 -4.81 -1.06 -3.24
N LYS A 59 -5.23 -0.33 -4.26
CA LYS A 59 -5.94 -0.89 -5.43
C LYS A 59 -5.37 -0.31 -6.72
N ASN A 60 -5.17 -1.18 -7.70
CA ASN A 60 -4.80 -0.74 -9.05
C ASN A 60 -6.05 -0.24 -9.79
N VAL A 61 -6.11 1.06 -10.02
CA VAL A 61 -7.22 1.70 -10.74
C VAL A 61 -6.82 2.16 -12.15
N GLY A 62 -5.61 1.80 -12.57
CA GLY A 62 -5.13 2.07 -13.92
C GLY A 62 -5.47 0.95 -14.90
N THR A 63 -4.97 1.08 -16.12
CA THR A 63 -5.20 0.11 -17.20
C THR A 63 -4.04 -0.85 -17.40
N GLY A 64 -2.90 -0.57 -16.79
CA GLY A 64 -1.70 -1.42 -16.85
C GLY A 64 -1.30 -1.94 -15.48
N THR A 65 -0.14 -2.58 -15.42
CA THR A 65 0.40 -3.09 -14.16
C THR A 65 0.76 -1.93 -13.23
N LEU A 66 0.36 -2.05 -11.97
CA LEU A 66 0.82 -1.16 -10.90
C LEU A 66 2.04 -1.79 -10.24
N ARG A 67 3.13 -1.04 -10.11
CA ARG A 67 4.34 -1.50 -9.42
C ARG A 67 4.70 -0.54 -8.30
N VAL A 68 4.88 -1.11 -7.12
CA VAL A 68 5.19 -0.35 -5.90
C VAL A 68 6.37 -1.01 -5.20
N VAL A 69 7.31 -0.20 -4.72
CA VAL A 69 8.35 -0.67 -3.79
C VAL A 69 8.08 -0.05 -2.45
N SER A 70 8.23 -0.83 -1.39
CA SER A 70 7.95 -0.37 -0.02
C SER A 70 9.02 -0.85 0.94
N THR A 71 9.30 0.00 1.93
CA THR A 71 10.14 -0.33 3.07
C THR A 71 9.28 -0.26 4.31
N TYR A 72 9.32 -1.33 5.13
CA TYR A 72 8.51 -1.44 6.33
C TYR A 72 9.40 -1.44 7.55
N VAL A 73 8.97 -0.74 8.61
CA VAL A 73 9.55 -0.87 9.93
C VAL A 73 8.85 -2.05 10.60
N LEU A 74 9.62 -3.07 10.99
CA LEU A 74 9.07 -4.30 11.54
C LEU A 74 9.44 -4.46 13.00
N GLU A 75 8.51 -5.05 13.78
CA GLU A 75 8.80 -5.52 15.13
C GLU A 75 9.08 -7.01 15.09
N VAL A 76 10.09 -7.44 15.85
CA VAL A 76 10.43 -8.86 15.98
C VAL A 76 9.23 -9.61 16.57
N GLY A 77 8.86 -10.72 15.94
CA GLY A 77 7.80 -11.59 16.41
C GLY A 77 6.40 -11.19 15.96
N LYS A 78 6.26 -10.10 15.20
CA LYS A 78 4.94 -9.68 14.67
C LYS A 78 4.86 -9.92 13.18
N PRO A 79 3.67 -10.24 12.64
CA PRO A 79 3.49 -10.41 11.20
C PRO A 79 3.68 -9.08 10.46
N LEU A 80 4.14 -9.14 9.22
CA LEU A 80 4.28 -7.96 8.37
C LEU A 80 2.94 -7.25 8.18
N ALA A 81 1.88 -8.00 7.98
CA ALA A 81 0.55 -7.46 7.75
C ALA A 81 -0.50 -8.30 8.47
N THR A 82 -1.54 -7.63 8.95
CA THR A 82 -2.69 -8.27 9.58
C THR A 82 -3.95 -7.87 8.81
N PRO A 83 -4.68 -8.85 8.25
CA PRO A 83 -5.93 -8.55 7.54
C PRO A 83 -6.97 -7.94 8.47
N VAL A 84 -7.79 -7.04 7.94
CA VAL A 84 -8.90 -6.40 8.63
C VAL A 84 -10.18 -6.71 7.86
N LYS A 85 -11.15 -7.23 8.56
CA LYS A 85 -12.45 -7.55 7.97
C LYS A 85 -13.35 -6.33 7.88
#